data_898c2508dd65f37bc141c64daeab5ea4
#
_entry.id   898c2508dd65f37bc141c64daeab5ea4
#
_cell.length_a   1.000
_cell.length_b   1.000
_cell.length_c   1.000
_cell.angle_alpha   90.00
_cell.angle_beta   90.00
_cell.angle_gamma   90.00
#
_symmetry.space_group_name_H-M   'P 1'
#
loop_
_entity.id
_entity.type
_entity.pdbx_description
1 polymer ?
#
loop_
_entity_poly.entity_id
_entity_poly.type
_entity_poly.pdbx_seq_one_letter_code
_entity_poly.pdbx_strand_id
1 'polypeptide(L)'
;QFKPDPPFISGLELAGVVLEADPESGFVPGDTVIGGNKTGAFAEIASIPAGGLSRLPSGLSYAQGAAMGAAYSTAYTGLVELCGLTPDQWVLVHGASGGVGLAAVDSAKAMGAKVIAATGINEKRDRISKLYDPDAVILAEGRFREQVAEITDGHLCDIVFDPVGGDVFDES
;
A
#
# COMPACT_ATOMS: atom_id res chain seq x y z
N GLN A 1 3.22 13.68 15.05
CA GLN A 1 2.61 12.36 15.28
C GLN A 1 1.27 12.54 15.98
N PHE A 2 0.19 11.97 15.40
CA PHE A 2 -1.14 12.02 16.01
C PHE A 2 -1.16 11.16 17.28
N LYS A 3 -1.57 11.77 18.42
CA LYS A 3 -1.76 11.10 19.70
C LYS A 3 -3.15 11.46 20.22
N PRO A 4 -4.14 10.55 20.16
CA PRO A 4 -5.46 10.81 20.75
C PRO A 4 -5.37 10.79 22.28
N ASP A 5 -6.20 11.60 22.93
CA ASP A 5 -6.33 11.58 24.38
C ASP A 5 -7.09 10.33 24.83
N PRO A 6 -6.61 9.61 25.86
CA PRO A 6 -7.34 8.49 26.44
C PRO A 6 -8.62 8.94 27.18
N PRO A 7 -9.69 8.07 27.18
CA PRO A 7 -9.80 6.78 26.52
C PRO A 7 -10.15 6.91 25.05
N PHE A 8 -9.58 6.02 24.18
CA PHE A 8 -9.95 5.94 22.77
C PHE A 8 -9.94 4.48 22.28
N ILE A 9 -10.71 4.21 21.23
CA ILE A 9 -10.67 2.92 20.52
C ILE A 9 -9.66 3.06 19.36
N SER A 10 -8.73 2.12 19.27
CA SER A 10 -7.74 2.09 18.17
C SER A 10 -8.38 1.73 16.83
N GLY A 11 -7.57 1.75 15.78
CA GLY A 11 -7.95 1.38 14.42
C GLY A 11 -8.26 2.60 13.55
N LEU A 12 -7.63 2.59 12.37
CA LEU A 12 -7.76 3.67 11.37
C LEU A 12 -8.67 3.25 10.22
N GLU A 13 -8.71 1.97 9.87
CA GLU A 13 -9.34 1.43 8.68
C GLU A 13 -10.37 0.37 9.04
N LEU A 14 -11.42 0.32 8.24
CA LEU A 14 -12.49 -0.67 8.36
C LEU A 14 -13.10 -1.02 7.00
N ALA A 15 -13.80 -2.14 6.97
CA ALA A 15 -14.78 -2.46 5.95
C ALA A 15 -16.00 -3.08 6.64
N GLY A 16 -17.18 -2.81 6.14
CA GLY A 16 -18.41 -3.30 6.77
C GLY A 16 -19.66 -2.94 6.01
N VAL A 17 -20.78 -3.05 6.70
CA VAL A 17 -22.11 -2.73 6.21
C VAL A 17 -22.64 -1.52 6.95
N VAL A 18 -23.22 -0.57 6.24
CA VAL A 18 -23.90 0.58 6.81
C VAL A 18 -25.15 0.09 7.54
N LEU A 19 -25.25 0.35 8.83
CA LEU A 19 -26.44 0.07 9.64
C LEU A 19 -27.41 1.25 9.64
N GLU A 20 -26.88 2.46 9.84
CA GLU A 20 -27.60 3.72 9.82
C GLU A 20 -26.78 4.77 9.09
N ALA A 21 -27.41 5.69 8.41
CA ALA A 21 -26.77 6.76 7.68
C ALA A 21 -27.59 8.05 7.74
N ASP A 22 -26.89 9.18 7.79
CA ASP A 22 -27.53 10.48 7.60
C ASP A 22 -28.11 10.55 6.17
N PRO A 23 -29.32 11.08 5.97
CA PRO A 23 -29.95 11.21 4.65
C PRO A 23 -29.10 11.93 3.61
N GLU A 24 -28.23 12.86 4.01
CA GLU A 24 -27.36 13.62 3.13
C GLU A 24 -25.99 12.96 2.89
N SER A 25 -25.71 11.82 3.53
CA SER A 25 -24.41 11.14 3.48
C SER A 25 -24.07 10.50 2.10
N GLY A 26 -25.09 10.24 1.28
CA GLY A 26 -24.94 9.47 0.04
C GLY A 26 -24.87 7.96 0.25
N PHE A 27 -25.06 7.48 1.48
CA PHE A 27 -25.12 6.05 1.84
C PHE A 27 -26.51 5.69 2.40
N VAL A 28 -26.85 4.42 2.27
CA VAL A 28 -28.11 3.86 2.84
C VAL A 28 -27.80 2.58 3.63
N PRO A 29 -28.63 2.21 4.61
CA PRO A 29 -28.50 0.93 5.29
C PRO A 29 -28.44 -0.23 4.31
N GLY A 30 -27.46 -1.13 4.52
CA GLY A 30 -27.14 -2.24 3.62
C GLY A 30 -26.01 -1.98 2.62
N ASP A 31 -25.59 -0.74 2.41
CA ASP A 31 -24.41 -0.44 1.60
C ASP A 31 -23.15 -1.08 2.21
N THR A 32 -22.32 -1.66 1.34
CA THR A 32 -21.00 -2.18 1.74
C THR A 32 -19.94 -1.12 1.52
N VAL A 33 -19.16 -0.82 2.56
CA VAL A 33 -18.22 0.31 2.57
C VAL A 33 -16.84 -0.09 3.07
N ILE A 34 -15.85 0.69 2.63
CA ILE A 34 -14.49 0.71 3.15
C ILE A 34 -14.13 2.15 3.53
N GLY A 35 -13.18 2.30 4.40
CA GLY A 35 -12.65 3.61 4.79
C GLY A 35 -12.21 3.61 6.23
N GLY A 36 -12.35 4.76 6.89
CA GLY A 36 -11.95 4.86 8.27
C GLY A 36 -11.97 6.27 8.84
N ASN A 37 -11.31 6.38 9.97
CA ASN A 37 -11.16 7.61 10.71
C ASN A 37 -9.82 7.58 11.44
N LYS A 38 -9.48 8.65 12.14
CA LYS A 38 -8.24 8.74 12.95
C LYS A 38 -8.20 7.73 14.11
N THR A 39 -9.34 7.26 14.55
CA THR A 39 -9.52 6.25 15.62
C THR A 39 -10.88 5.56 15.45
N GLY A 40 -11.12 4.48 16.21
CA GLY A 40 -12.45 3.89 16.38
C GLY A 40 -12.75 2.69 15.47
N ALA A 41 -11.85 2.31 14.58
CA ALA A 41 -12.16 1.25 13.61
C ALA A 41 -12.07 -0.18 14.18
N PHE A 42 -11.38 -0.40 15.32
CA PHE A 42 -11.32 -1.72 15.98
C PHE A 42 -12.57 -1.92 16.87
N ALA A 43 -13.72 -2.00 16.23
CA ALA A 43 -15.01 -2.14 16.89
C ALA A 43 -15.97 -2.97 16.03
N GLU A 44 -16.95 -3.62 16.65
CA GLU A 44 -18.05 -4.30 15.96
C GLU A 44 -18.97 -3.32 15.25
N ILE A 45 -19.14 -2.14 15.84
CA ILE A 45 -19.91 -1.02 15.27
C ILE A 45 -19.08 0.26 15.43
N ALA A 46 -18.91 0.99 14.34
CA ALA A 46 -18.15 2.24 14.32
C ALA A 46 -19.00 3.38 13.74
N SER A 47 -18.86 4.58 14.30
CA SER A 47 -19.42 5.80 13.73
C SER A 47 -18.33 6.54 12.97
N ILE A 48 -18.49 6.64 11.63
CA ILE A 48 -17.50 7.19 10.73
C ILE A 48 -18.12 8.34 9.93
N PRO A 49 -17.45 9.49 9.81
CA PRO A 49 -17.89 10.54 8.91
C PRO A 49 -18.02 10.04 7.47
N ALA A 50 -19.09 10.36 6.78
CA ALA A 50 -19.36 9.88 5.41
C ALA A 50 -18.22 10.20 4.43
N GLY A 51 -17.57 11.35 4.59
CA GLY A 51 -16.39 11.72 3.79
C GLY A 51 -15.16 10.83 3.99
N GLY A 52 -15.13 9.97 5.02
CA GLY A 52 -14.11 8.97 5.27
C GLY A 52 -14.42 7.59 4.67
N LEU A 53 -15.53 7.47 3.94
CA LEU A 53 -16.03 6.20 3.41
C LEU A 53 -16.10 6.21 1.89
N SER A 54 -15.90 5.03 1.31
CA SER A 54 -16.16 4.71 -0.10
C SER A 54 -16.91 3.40 -0.18
N ARG A 55 -17.60 3.14 -1.30
CA ARG A 55 -18.22 1.82 -1.53
C ARG A 55 -17.14 0.76 -1.69
N LEU A 56 -17.32 -0.39 -1.06
CA LEU A 56 -16.44 -1.55 -1.24
C LEU A 56 -16.52 -2.00 -2.71
N PRO A 57 -15.39 -2.06 -3.43
CA PRO A 57 -15.37 -2.59 -4.79
C PRO A 57 -15.91 -4.02 -4.86
N SER A 58 -16.65 -4.31 -5.92
CA SER A 58 -17.20 -5.66 -6.15
C SER A 58 -16.09 -6.70 -6.26
N GLY A 59 -16.30 -7.84 -5.63
CA GLY A 59 -15.33 -8.96 -5.65
C GLY A 59 -14.32 -8.94 -4.50
N LEU A 60 -14.25 -7.88 -3.70
CA LEU A 60 -13.42 -7.85 -2.50
C LEU A 60 -14.19 -8.33 -1.27
N SER A 61 -13.52 -9.09 -0.43
CA SER A 61 -14.00 -9.40 0.93
C SER A 61 -13.82 -8.20 1.86
N TYR A 62 -14.56 -8.16 2.97
CA TYR A 62 -14.37 -7.13 3.99
C TYR A 62 -12.93 -7.11 4.55
N ALA A 63 -12.30 -8.28 4.71
CA ALA A 63 -10.92 -8.37 5.17
C ALA A 63 -9.93 -7.70 4.18
N GLN A 64 -10.12 -7.92 2.88
CA GLN A 64 -9.33 -7.24 1.85
C GLN A 64 -9.62 -5.73 1.85
N GLY A 65 -10.89 -5.33 1.90
CA GLY A 65 -11.28 -3.91 1.97
C GLY A 65 -10.70 -3.18 3.18
N ALA A 66 -10.74 -3.81 4.36
CA ALA A 66 -10.18 -3.23 5.58
C ALA A 66 -8.65 -3.12 5.58
N ALA A 67 -7.95 -3.89 4.74
CA ALA A 67 -6.48 -3.93 4.68
C ALA A 67 -5.89 -3.03 3.59
N MET A 68 -6.72 -2.51 2.67
CA MET A 68 -6.18 -1.85 1.47
C MET A 68 -6.06 -0.32 1.58
N GLY A 69 -6.89 0.33 2.39
CA GLY A 69 -7.06 1.78 2.35
C GLY A 69 -5.76 2.55 2.53
N ALA A 70 -5.11 2.44 3.70
CA ALA A 70 -3.88 3.17 3.99
C ALA A 70 -2.70 2.69 3.14
N ALA A 71 -2.58 1.38 2.91
CA ALA A 71 -1.46 0.82 2.16
C ALA A 71 -1.49 1.27 0.70
N TYR A 72 -2.62 1.08 0.01
CA TYR A 72 -2.75 1.44 -1.40
C TYR A 72 -2.82 2.95 -1.64
N SER A 73 -3.49 3.72 -0.75
CA SER A 73 -3.47 5.18 -0.89
C SER A 73 -2.06 5.77 -0.72
N THR A 74 -1.27 5.24 0.21
CA THR A 74 0.12 5.65 0.38
C THR A 74 0.96 5.30 -0.85
N ALA A 75 0.82 4.09 -1.38
CA ALA A 75 1.52 3.66 -2.58
C ALA A 75 1.12 4.51 -3.80
N TYR A 76 -0.17 4.74 -4.00
CA TYR A 76 -0.70 5.55 -5.10
C TYR A 76 -0.22 7.00 -5.03
N THR A 77 -0.35 7.62 -3.86
CA THR A 77 0.14 9.00 -3.68
C THR A 77 1.64 9.09 -3.97
N GLY A 78 2.45 8.18 -3.47
CA GLY A 78 3.89 8.19 -3.72
C GLY A 78 4.25 7.97 -5.19
N LEU A 79 3.70 6.93 -5.79
CA LEU A 79 4.07 6.53 -7.16
C LEU A 79 3.44 7.44 -8.23
N VAL A 80 2.16 7.77 -8.07
CA VAL A 80 1.39 8.46 -9.11
C VAL A 80 1.37 9.96 -8.91
N GLU A 81 0.90 10.42 -7.75
CA GLU A 81 0.69 11.85 -7.51
C GLU A 81 2.00 12.62 -7.34
N LEU A 82 2.98 12.02 -6.66
CA LEU A 82 4.25 12.67 -6.38
C LEU A 82 5.31 12.39 -7.44
N CYS A 83 5.45 11.14 -7.87
CA CYS A 83 6.47 10.75 -8.85
C CYS A 83 5.99 10.75 -10.30
N GLY A 84 4.67 10.79 -10.54
CA GLY A 84 4.12 10.78 -11.90
C GLY A 84 4.45 9.51 -12.68
N LEU A 85 4.37 8.34 -12.02
CA LEU A 85 4.68 7.04 -12.61
C LEU A 85 3.98 6.84 -13.96
N THR A 86 4.76 6.45 -14.97
CA THR A 86 4.28 6.09 -16.30
C THR A 86 4.65 4.63 -16.65
N PRO A 87 3.95 4.00 -17.62
CA PRO A 87 4.31 2.66 -18.08
C PRO A 87 5.78 2.57 -18.54
N ASP A 88 6.35 1.38 -18.47
CA ASP A 88 7.71 1.01 -18.84
C ASP A 88 8.83 1.58 -17.96
N GLN A 89 8.56 2.48 -17.02
CA GLN A 89 9.54 2.97 -16.05
C GLN A 89 9.96 1.87 -15.07
N TRP A 90 11.23 1.90 -14.67
CA TRP A 90 11.76 1.03 -13.62
C TRP A 90 11.48 1.61 -12.23
N VAL A 91 10.82 0.83 -11.38
CA VAL A 91 10.51 1.17 -9.98
C VAL A 91 11.23 0.20 -9.05
N LEU A 92 12.11 0.72 -8.19
CA LEU A 92 12.66 -0.03 -7.07
C LEU A 92 11.76 0.18 -5.85
N VAL A 93 11.24 -0.90 -5.27
CA VAL A 93 10.38 -0.84 -4.07
C VAL A 93 11.10 -1.48 -2.89
N HIS A 94 11.53 -0.68 -1.92
CA HIS A 94 12.07 -1.17 -0.65
C HIS A 94 10.97 -1.63 0.29
N GLY A 95 11.32 -2.54 1.22
CA GLY A 95 10.35 -3.09 2.16
C GLY A 95 9.18 -3.81 1.50
N ALA A 96 9.40 -4.39 0.32
CA ALA A 96 8.39 -5.03 -0.53
C ALA A 96 7.65 -6.20 0.14
N SER A 97 8.10 -6.68 1.29
CA SER A 97 7.41 -7.70 2.08
C SER A 97 6.42 -7.14 3.12
N GLY A 98 6.36 -5.82 3.29
CA GLY A 98 5.43 -5.14 4.19
C GLY A 98 4.15 -4.68 3.47
N GLY A 99 3.13 -4.23 4.21
CA GLY A 99 1.84 -3.84 3.64
C GLY A 99 1.93 -2.75 2.57
N VAL A 100 2.60 -1.64 2.87
CA VAL A 100 2.78 -0.52 1.92
C VAL A 100 3.68 -0.91 0.75
N GLY A 101 4.77 -1.66 1.02
CA GLY A 101 5.66 -2.13 -0.05
C GLY A 101 4.97 -3.09 -1.02
N LEU A 102 4.16 -4.04 -0.51
CA LEU A 102 3.35 -4.93 -1.36
C LEU A 102 2.34 -4.14 -2.20
N ALA A 103 1.65 -3.17 -1.60
CA ALA A 103 0.73 -2.30 -2.33
C ALA A 103 1.45 -1.47 -3.41
N ALA A 104 2.69 -1.03 -3.15
CA ALA A 104 3.48 -0.31 -4.15
C ALA A 104 3.89 -1.21 -5.31
N VAL A 105 4.32 -2.46 -5.04
CA VAL A 105 4.64 -3.45 -6.09
C VAL A 105 3.42 -3.71 -6.96
N ASP A 106 2.27 -4.02 -6.34
CA ASP A 106 1.02 -4.30 -7.04
C ASP A 106 0.53 -3.11 -7.88
N SER A 107 0.52 -1.91 -7.28
CA SER A 107 0.12 -0.68 -7.98
C SER A 107 1.02 -0.36 -9.16
N ALA A 108 2.35 -0.45 -9.00
CA ALA A 108 3.29 -0.19 -10.07
C ALA A 108 3.14 -1.19 -11.22
N LYS A 109 2.98 -2.48 -10.92
CA LYS A 109 2.70 -3.51 -11.95
C LYS A 109 1.38 -3.26 -12.67
N ALA A 110 0.31 -2.94 -11.95
CA ALA A 110 -0.99 -2.62 -12.55
C ALA A 110 -0.95 -1.41 -13.48
N MET A 111 0.00 -0.49 -13.27
CA MET A 111 0.25 0.68 -14.11
C MET A 111 1.20 0.41 -15.28
N GLY A 112 1.68 -0.83 -15.45
CA GLY A 112 2.57 -1.22 -16.55
C GLY A 112 4.04 -0.86 -16.33
N ALA A 113 4.45 -0.57 -15.10
CA ALA A 113 5.84 -0.36 -14.75
C ALA A 113 6.62 -1.68 -14.65
N LYS A 114 7.93 -1.59 -14.79
CA LYS A 114 8.89 -2.65 -14.47
C LYS A 114 9.28 -2.51 -13.01
N VAL A 115 9.15 -3.59 -12.22
CA VAL A 115 9.29 -3.52 -10.77
C VAL A 115 10.39 -4.42 -10.24
N ILE A 116 11.32 -3.84 -9.51
CA ILE A 116 12.28 -4.56 -8.68
C ILE A 116 11.81 -4.48 -7.23
N ALA A 117 11.39 -5.61 -6.68
CA ALA A 117 10.95 -5.72 -5.29
C ALA A 117 12.15 -6.05 -4.38
N ALA A 118 12.48 -5.16 -3.45
CA ALA A 118 13.58 -5.34 -2.51
C ALA A 118 13.08 -5.68 -1.10
N THR A 119 13.60 -6.76 -0.53
CA THR A 119 13.29 -7.21 0.84
C THR A 119 14.55 -7.52 1.62
N GLY A 120 14.58 -7.24 2.92
CA GLY A 120 15.65 -7.67 3.83
C GLY A 120 15.47 -9.10 4.37
N ILE A 121 14.46 -9.86 3.89
CA ILE A 121 14.12 -11.19 4.42
C ILE A 121 14.09 -12.20 3.27
N ASN A 122 15.09 -13.07 3.24
CA ASN A 122 15.26 -14.03 2.14
C ASN A 122 14.06 -14.97 1.98
N GLU A 123 13.50 -15.46 3.07
CA GLU A 123 12.37 -16.38 3.07
C GLU A 123 11.08 -15.78 2.46
N LYS A 124 11.01 -14.46 2.34
CA LYS A 124 9.86 -13.78 1.75
C LYS A 124 9.97 -13.56 0.24
N ARG A 125 11.13 -13.77 -0.37
CA ARG A 125 11.37 -13.57 -1.81
C ARG A 125 10.39 -14.38 -2.67
N ASP A 126 10.29 -15.68 -2.41
CA ASP A 126 9.43 -16.58 -3.18
C ASP A 126 7.95 -16.20 -3.07
N ARG A 127 7.54 -15.70 -1.91
CA ARG A 127 6.16 -15.26 -1.68
C ARG A 127 5.85 -13.98 -2.48
N ILE A 128 6.77 -13.02 -2.50
CA ILE A 128 6.62 -11.79 -3.28
C ILE A 128 6.51 -12.14 -4.77
N SER A 129 7.43 -12.95 -5.29
CA SER A 129 7.42 -13.39 -6.69
C SER A 129 6.11 -14.06 -7.08
N LYS A 130 5.61 -14.98 -6.26
CA LYS A 130 4.39 -15.75 -6.57
C LYS A 130 3.10 -14.94 -6.53
N LEU A 131 3.04 -13.92 -5.67
CA LEU A 131 1.80 -13.18 -5.44
C LEU A 131 1.67 -11.93 -6.33
N TYR A 132 2.78 -11.29 -6.67
CA TYR A 132 2.75 -9.97 -7.29
C TYR A 132 3.52 -9.91 -8.62
N ASP A 133 4.21 -10.99 -9.00
CA ASP A 133 4.96 -11.14 -10.25
C ASP A 133 5.80 -9.89 -10.64
N PRO A 134 6.65 -9.38 -9.74
CA PRO A 134 7.57 -8.31 -10.10
C PRO A 134 8.60 -8.81 -11.11
N ASP A 135 9.23 -7.91 -11.86
CA ASP A 135 10.25 -8.28 -12.87
C ASP A 135 11.51 -8.85 -12.22
N ALA A 136 11.80 -8.44 -10.98
CA ALA A 136 12.85 -9.05 -10.16
C ALA A 136 12.55 -8.93 -8.66
N VAL A 137 13.15 -9.84 -7.86
CA VAL A 137 13.17 -9.74 -6.39
C VAL A 137 14.60 -9.83 -5.90
N ILE A 138 15.06 -8.81 -5.18
CA ILE A 138 16.41 -8.73 -4.62
C ILE A 138 16.42 -8.70 -3.10
N LEU A 139 17.57 -9.01 -2.50
CA LEU A 139 17.82 -8.71 -1.09
C LEU A 139 18.40 -7.30 -0.97
N ALA A 140 17.76 -6.46 -0.14
CA ALA A 140 18.25 -5.12 0.18
C ALA A 140 19.33 -5.20 1.27
N GLU A 141 20.42 -5.90 0.98
CA GLU A 141 21.58 -6.04 1.86
C GLU A 141 22.87 -5.63 1.13
N GLY A 142 23.72 -4.89 1.81
CA GLY A 142 25.01 -4.46 1.26
C GLY A 142 24.85 -3.65 -0.04
N ARG A 143 25.62 -4.00 -1.05
CA ARG A 143 25.71 -3.26 -2.34
C ARG A 143 24.65 -3.72 -3.35
N PHE A 144 23.37 -3.55 -3.05
CA PHE A 144 22.27 -3.98 -3.95
C PHE A 144 22.17 -3.12 -5.23
N ARG A 145 22.77 -1.91 -5.27
CA ARG A 145 22.82 -1.06 -6.45
C ARG A 145 23.45 -1.77 -7.66
N GLU A 146 24.45 -2.61 -7.43
CA GLU A 146 25.09 -3.40 -8.50
C GLU A 146 24.09 -4.41 -9.10
N GLN A 147 23.25 -5.05 -8.27
CA GLN A 147 22.19 -5.95 -8.72
C GLN A 147 21.14 -5.21 -9.53
N VAL A 148 20.75 -4.01 -9.08
CA VAL A 148 19.79 -3.15 -9.81
C VAL A 148 20.36 -2.76 -11.17
N ALA A 149 21.62 -2.36 -11.26
CA ALA A 149 22.28 -2.03 -12.51
C ALA A 149 22.33 -3.22 -13.47
N GLU A 150 22.59 -4.42 -12.97
CA GLU A 150 22.61 -5.65 -13.79
C GLU A 150 21.21 -5.97 -14.35
N ILE A 151 20.15 -5.89 -13.51
CA ILE A 151 18.77 -6.17 -13.91
C ILE A 151 18.27 -5.17 -14.96
N THR A 152 18.71 -3.92 -14.88
CA THR A 152 18.24 -2.82 -15.73
C THR A 152 19.19 -2.49 -16.90
N ASP A 153 20.15 -3.36 -17.21
CA ASP A 153 21.18 -3.12 -18.24
C ASP A 153 21.90 -1.76 -18.06
N GLY A 154 22.14 -1.36 -16.80
CA GLY A 154 22.82 -0.12 -16.45
C GLY A 154 21.94 1.13 -16.38
N HIS A 155 20.67 1.04 -16.73
CA HIS A 155 19.72 2.19 -16.66
C HIS A 155 19.47 2.64 -15.21
N LEU A 156 19.47 1.72 -14.24
CA LEU A 156 19.02 1.89 -12.87
C LEU A 156 17.49 2.08 -12.79
N CYS A 157 17.00 2.82 -11.78
CA CYS A 157 15.57 3.02 -11.60
C CYS A 157 15.17 4.47 -11.80
N ASP A 158 14.01 4.67 -12.43
CA ASP A 158 13.40 5.99 -12.60
C ASP A 158 12.78 6.48 -11.30
N ILE A 159 12.24 5.54 -10.49
CA ILE A 159 11.60 5.81 -9.22
C ILE A 159 12.11 4.84 -8.15
N VAL A 160 12.41 5.37 -6.96
CA VAL A 160 12.67 4.58 -5.76
C VAL A 160 11.55 4.85 -4.76
N PHE A 161 10.79 3.82 -4.41
CA PHE A 161 9.77 3.88 -3.38
C PHE A 161 10.33 3.28 -2.08
N ASP A 162 10.67 4.14 -1.13
CA ASP A 162 11.38 3.74 0.10
C ASP A 162 10.62 4.11 1.39
N PRO A 163 9.86 3.16 1.97
CA PRO A 163 9.26 3.31 3.29
C PRO A 163 10.18 2.86 4.44
N VAL A 164 11.43 2.50 4.18
CA VAL A 164 12.38 1.91 5.14
C VAL A 164 13.37 2.96 5.64
N GLY A 165 14.03 3.68 4.73
CA GLY A 165 15.08 4.65 5.04
C GLY A 165 16.39 4.04 5.55
N GLY A 166 17.26 4.89 6.10
CA GLY A 166 18.56 4.47 6.63
C GLY A 166 19.51 3.99 5.54
N ASP A 167 20.28 2.93 5.81
CA ASP A 167 21.33 2.44 4.90
C ASP A 167 20.80 2.10 3.49
N VAL A 168 19.56 1.63 3.36
CA VAL A 168 18.99 1.33 2.04
C VAL A 168 18.70 2.61 1.25
N PHE A 169 18.37 3.70 1.92
CA PHE A 169 18.21 4.99 1.27
C PHE A 169 19.55 5.52 0.75
N ASP A 170 20.61 5.42 1.58
CA ASP A 170 21.95 5.91 1.22
C ASP A 170 22.55 5.13 0.04
N GLU A 171 22.25 3.82 -0.09
CA GLU A 171 22.68 2.98 -1.21
C GLU A 171 21.86 3.23 -2.48
N SER A 172 20.63 3.74 -2.35
CA SER A 172 19.71 3.99 -3.48
C SER A 172 20.10 5.21 -4.29
#